data_ba3087a489148cb39844cc2490193420
#
_entry.id   ba3087a489148cb39844cc2490193420
#
_cell.length_a   1.000
_cell.length_b   1.000
_cell.length_c   1.000
_cell.angle_alpha   90.00
_cell.angle_beta   90.00
_cell.angle_gamma   90.00
#
_symmetry.space_group_name_H-M   'P 1'
#
loop_
_entity.id
_entity.type
_entity.pdbx_description
1 polymer ?
#
loop_
_entity_poly.entity_id
_entity_poly.type
_entity_poly.pdbx_seq_one_letter_code
_entity_poly.pdbx_strand_id
1 'polypeptide(L)'
;RIRNHERLQKVAQLKEMPRKSNYSAAILKNIRHDLPFGLEMLKTIARYSVGFNLHAEVAGDFAANVRMFEVSGAGSLLVTDHKKSIETLFEPDREILTYRSKEECTEKLRWAIDHPEEARQIALAGQKRTLKDHSVEKRAEQLYEIIRKEL
;
A
#
# COMPACT_ATOMS: atom_id res chain seq x y z
N ARG A 1 -9.02 30.39 13.40
CA ARG A 1 -8.59 29.94 14.75
C ARG A 1 -9.27 28.65 15.22
N ILE A 2 -10.50 28.34 14.84
CA ILE A 2 -11.27 27.15 15.28
C ILE A 2 -10.70 25.85 14.68
N ARG A 3 -10.29 25.83 13.41
CA ARG A 3 -9.71 24.63 12.74
C ARG A 3 -8.43 24.07 13.38
N ASN A 4 -7.64 24.92 14.04
CA ASN A 4 -6.41 24.46 14.72
C ASN A 4 -6.69 23.76 16.04
N HIS A 5 -7.79 24.10 16.71
CA HIS A 5 -8.14 23.52 18.01
C HIS A 5 -8.61 22.06 17.89
N GLU A 6 -9.42 21.75 16.88
CA GLU A 6 -9.88 20.37 16.60
C GLU A 6 -8.72 19.45 16.14
N ARG A 7 -7.77 19.99 15.35
CA ARG A 7 -6.58 19.25 14.96
C ARG A 7 -5.68 18.91 16.17
N LEU A 8 -5.51 19.85 17.10
CA LEU A 8 -4.71 19.64 18.30
C LEU A 8 -5.38 18.65 19.26
N GLN A 9 -6.72 18.63 19.36
CA GLN A 9 -7.45 17.64 20.13
C GLN A 9 -7.32 16.23 19.54
N LYS A 10 -7.39 16.07 18.22
CA LYS A 10 -7.13 14.77 17.54
C LYS A 10 -5.71 14.28 17.77
N VAL A 11 -4.71 15.16 17.76
CA VAL A 11 -3.32 14.80 18.05
C VAL A 11 -3.13 14.42 19.53
N ALA A 12 -3.85 15.08 20.45
CA ALA A 12 -3.84 14.72 21.86
C ALA A 12 -4.44 13.33 22.11
N GLN A 13 -5.57 13.01 21.45
CA GLN A 13 -6.20 11.68 21.50
C GLN A 13 -5.27 10.57 20.97
N LEU A 14 -4.43 10.84 19.96
CA LEU A 14 -3.43 9.89 19.48
C LEU A 14 -2.34 9.57 20.52
N LYS A 15 -2.05 10.49 21.46
CA LYS A 15 -1.11 10.23 22.57
C LYS A 15 -1.68 9.32 23.66
N GLU A 16 -3.00 9.22 23.76
CA GLU A 16 -3.69 8.39 24.75
C GLU A 16 -4.01 6.98 24.22
N MET A 17 -3.73 6.70 22.94
CA MET A 17 -3.88 5.35 22.43
C MET A 17 -2.92 4.39 23.15
N PRO A 18 -3.43 3.26 23.68
CA PRO A 18 -2.58 2.30 24.37
C PRO A 18 -1.52 1.76 23.41
N ARG A 19 -0.25 2.08 23.67
CA ARG A 19 0.90 1.58 22.89
C ARG A 19 1.21 0.10 23.14
N LYS A 20 0.41 -0.60 23.93
CA LYS A 20 0.59 -2.03 24.16
C LYS A 20 -0.07 -2.79 23.03
N SER A 21 0.75 -3.22 22.07
CA SER A 21 0.32 -4.25 21.14
C SER A 21 0.06 -5.55 21.94
N ASN A 22 -1.13 -6.10 21.82
CA ASN A 22 -1.49 -7.40 22.39
C ASN A 22 -0.89 -8.58 21.57
N TYR A 23 0.16 -8.32 20.80
CA TYR A 23 0.83 -9.36 20.04
C TYR A 23 1.64 -10.27 20.97
N SER A 24 1.54 -11.57 20.74
CA SER A 24 2.35 -12.52 21.48
C SER A 24 3.84 -12.26 21.30
N ALA A 25 4.65 -12.57 22.31
CA ALA A 25 6.11 -12.44 22.23
C ALA A 25 6.72 -13.19 21.03
N ALA A 26 6.09 -14.30 20.62
CA ALA A 26 6.49 -15.07 19.45
C ALA A 26 6.33 -14.27 18.13
N ILE A 27 5.24 -13.51 17.99
CA ILE A 27 5.03 -12.63 16.81
C ILE A 27 6.04 -11.50 16.83
N LEU A 28 6.22 -10.81 17.98
CA LEU A 28 7.15 -9.71 18.12
C LEU A 28 8.60 -10.11 17.82
N LYS A 29 8.99 -11.33 18.16
CA LYS A 29 10.33 -11.87 17.86
C LYS A 29 10.61 -12.00 16.37
N ASN A 30 9.58 -12.18 15.56
CA ASN A 30 9.69 -12.34 14.10
C ASN A 30 9.49 -11.01 13.34
N ILE A 31 9.16 -9.91 14.05
CA ILE A 31 9.07 -8.59 13.43
C ILE A 31 10.48 -8.01 13.27
N ARG A 32 10.81 -7.67 12.05
CA ARG A 32 12.06 -6.97 11.76
C ARG A 32 11.97 -5.53 12.28
N HIS A 33 12.93 -5.14 13.11
CA HIS A 33 12.96 -3.81 13.74
C HIS A 33 13.83 -2.81 12.97
N ASP A 34 14.72 -3.28 12.11
CA ASP A 34 15.51 -2.44 11.20
C ASP A 34 14.63 -2.01 10.02
N LEU A 35 14.54 -0.70 9.80
CA LEU A 35 13.77 -0.11 8.72
C LEU A 35 14.70 0.15 7.52
N PRO A 36 14.74 -0.74 6.52
CA PRO A 36 15.51 -0.49 5.33
C PRO A 36 14.94 0.72 4.57
N PHE A 37 15.81 1.50 3.96
CA PHE A 37 15.44 2.67 3.18
C PHE A 37 15.98 2.59 1.75
N GLY A 38 15.32 3.29 0.81
CA GLY A 38 15.75 3.37 -0.59
C GLY A 38 15.84 2.00 -1.25
N LEU A 39 16.94 1.72 -1.93
CA LEU A 39 17.13 0.48 -2.68
C LEU A 39 17.07 -0.78 -1.81
N GLU A 40 17.59 -0.73 -0.58
CA GLU A 40 17.52 -1.87 0.34
C GLU A 40 16.09 -2.20 0.78
N MET A 41 15.23 -1.19 0.87
CA MET A 41 13.80 -1.40 1.10
C MET A 41 13.16 -2.13 -0.09
N LEU A 42 13.40 -1.69 -1.32
CA LEU A 42 12.87 -2.34 -2.52
C LEU A 42 13.37 -3.78 -2.66
N LYS A 43 14.66 -4.03 -2.42
CA LYS A 43 15.24 -5.38 -2.39
C LYS A 43 14.58 -6.25 -1.30
N THR A 44 14.26 -5.65 -0.15
CA THR A 44 13.58 -6.35 0.94
C THR A 44 12.16 -6.73 0.53
N ILE A 45 11.40 -5.80 -0.04
CA ILE A 45 10.04 -6.05 -0.53
C ILE A 45 10.07 -7.18 -1.57
N ALA A 46 10.96 -7.12 -2.55
CA ALA A 46 11.09 -8.11 -3.62
C ALA A 46 11.39 -9.55 -3.14
N ARG A 47 11.84 -9.75 -1.90
CA ARG A 47 12.04 -11.08 -1.31
C ARG A 47 10.76 -11.73 -0.78
N TYR A 48 9.68 -10.97 -0.64
CA TYR A 48 8.42 -11.45 -0.10
C TYR A 48 7.37 -11.59 -1.21
N SER A 49 6.61 -12.68 -1.17
CA SER A 49 5.56 -12.94 -2.15
C SER A 49 4.41 -11.95 -2.05
N VAL A 50 4.13 -11.45 -0.84
CA VAL A 50 3.00 -10.56 -0.55
C VAL A 50 3.47 -9.32 0.19
N GLY A 51 3.04 -8.16 -0.26
CA GLY A 51 3.19 -6.88 0.42
C GLY A 51 1.82 -6.33 0.85
N PHE A 52 1.69 -6.08 2.16
CA PHE A 52 0.47 -5.51 2.74
C PHE A 52 0.54 -3.99 2.77
N ASN A 53 -0.55 -3.33 2.41
CA ASN A 53 -0.69 -1.89 2.47
C ASN A 53 -2.01 -1.47 3.13
N LEU A 54 -1.98 -0.35 3.82
CA LEU A 54 -3.14 0.31 4.40
C LEU A 54 -3.01 1.81 4.20
N HIS A 55 -4.03 2.44 3.66
CA HIS A 55 -4.07 3.90 3.53
C HIS A 55 -4.39 4.56 4.87
N ALA A 56 -3.74 5.69 5.12
CA ALA A 56 -4.10 6.53 6.27
C ALA A 56 -5.52 7.11 6.08
N GLU A 57 -6.25 7.35 7.17
CA GLU A 57 -7.60 7.94 7.14
C GLU A 57 -7.68 9.26 6.36
N VAL A 58 -6.61 10.05 6.40
CA VAL A 58 -6.53 11.33 5.67
C VAL A 58 -6.63 11.17 4.16
N ALA A 59 -6.36 9.99 3.62
CA ALA A 59 -6.50 9.69 2.20
C ALA A 59 -7.98 9.66 1.74
N GLY A 60 -8.93 9.49 2.69
CA GLY A 60 -10.35 9.40 2.38
C GLY A 60 -10.65 8.28 1.37
N ASP A 61 -11.28 8.65 0.26
CA ASP A 61 -11.66 7.72 -0.82
C ASP A 61 -10.56 7.49 -1.86
N PHE A 62 -9.38 8.13 -1.71
CA PHE A 62 -8.33 8.09 -2.71
C PHE A 62 -7.19 7.15 -2.35
N ALA A 63 -6.83 6.28 -3.29
CA ALA A 63 -5.61 5.49 -3.22
C ALA A 63 -4.46 6.33 -3.76
N ALA A 64 -3.49 6.70 -2.92
CA ALA A 64 -2.44 7.64 -3.33
C ALA A 64 -1.12 7.46 -2.59
N ASN A 65 -0.90 6.40 -1.82
CA ASN A 65 0.36 6.24 -1.14
C ASN A 65 1.42 5.56 -2.01
N VAL A 66 2.66 5.96 -1.84
CA VAL A 66 3.81 5.46 -2.62
C VAL A 66 4.02 3.96 -2.42
N ARG A 67 3.68 3.43 -1.23
CA ARG A 67 3.85 2.01 -0.90
C ARG A 67 3.18 1.06 -1.88
N MET A 68 2.04 1.44 -2.44
CA MET A 68 1.36 0.64 -3.46
C MET A 68 2.26 0.36 -4.66
N PHE A 69 2.91 1.40 -5.17
CA PHE A 69 3.78 1.31 -6.35
C PHE A 69 5.13 0.69 -6.01
N GLU A 70 5.63 0.86 -4.78
CA GLU A 70 6.84 0.20 -4.32
C GLU A 70 6.66 -1.32 -4.22
N VAL A 71 5.52 -1.78 -3.66
CA VAL A 71 5.22 -3.21 -3.52
C VAL A 71 4.98 -3.84 -4.90
N SER A 72 4.07 -3.29 -5.68
CA SER A 72 3.76 -3.84 -7.01
C SER A 72 4.96 -3.74 -7.96
N GLY A 73 5.67 -2.60 -7.98
CA GLY A 73 6.87 -2.41 -8.80
C GLY A 73 8.01 -3.36 -8.45
N ALA A 74 8.15 -3.73 -7.18
CA ALA A 74 9.12 -4.73 -6.73
C ALA A 74 8.74 -6.18 -7.10
N GLY A 75 7.53 -6.42 -7.63
CA GLY A 75 7.05 -7.74 -8.05
C GLY A 75 6.43 -8.58 -6.93
N SER A 76 6.12 -7.98 -5.80
CA SER A 76 5.33 -8.60 -4.73
C SER A 76 3.84 -8.38 -4.98
N LEU A 77 2.99 -9.36 -4.62
CA LEU A 77 1.54 -9.21 -4.68
C LEU A 77 1.10 -8.13 -3.69
N LEU A 78 0.53 -7.06 -4.20
CA LEU A 78 -0.04 -6.00 -3.39
C LEU A 78 -1.41 -6.41 -2.84
N VAL A 79 -1.55 -6.42 -1.51
CA VAL A 79 -2.83 -6.56 -0.80
C VAL A 79 -3.11 -5.25 -0.07
N THR A 80 -4.16 -4.52 -0.46
CA THR A 80 -4.43 -3.17 0.05
C THR A 80 -5.92 -2.95 0.35
N ASP A 81 -6.22 -2.00 1.25
CA ASP A 81 -7.58 -1.57 1.49
C ASP A 81 -8.18 -0.94 0.23
N HIS A 82 -9.45 -1.27 -0.04
CA HIS A 82 -10.17 -0.75 -1.19
C HIS A 82 -10.43 0.75 -1.05
N LYS A 83 -10.14 1.51 -2.12
CA LYS A 83 -10.48 2.94 -2.26
C LYS A 83 -11.21 3.15 -3.58
N LYS A 84 -12.11 4.12 -3.66
CA LYS A 84 -12.89 4.41 -4.89
C LYS A 84 -12.02 4.65 -6.12
N SER A 85 -10.84 5.28 -5.93
CA SER A 85 -9.94 5.57 -7.04
C SER A 85 -9.03 4.41 -7.43
N ILE A 86 -9.09 3.26 -6.75
CA ILE A 86 -8.15 2.15 -6.98
C ILE A 86 -8.22 1.63 -8.42
N GLU A 87 -9.44 1.57 -8.97
CA GLU A 87 -9.70 1.06 -10.33
C GLU A 87 -9.11 1.94 -11.43
N THR A 88 -8.79 3.21 -11.13
CA THR A 88 -8.07 4.09 -12.07
C THR A 88 -6.57 3.80 -12.12
N LEU A 89 -6.05 3.07 -11.12
CA LEU A 89 -4.63 2.77 -10.98
C LEU A 89 -4.32 1.32 -11.33
N PHE A 90 -5.14 0.39 -10.85
CA PHE A 90 -4.97 -1.06 -11.01
C PHE A 90 -6.31 -1.73 -11.25
N GLU A 91 -6.29 -2.91 -11.86
CA GLU A 91 -7.44 -3.79 -11.98
C GLU A 91 -7.48 -4.75 -10.77
N PRO A 92 -8.45 -4.58 -9.82
CA PRO A 92 -8.58 -5.47 -8.67
C PRO A 92 -8.75 -6.93 -9.09
N ASP A 93 -8.20 -7.84 -8.29
CA ASP A 93 -8.18 -9.30 -8.46
C ASP A 93 -7.42 -9.80 -9.72
N ARG A 94 -6.85 -8.89 -10.53
CA ARG A 94 -6.00 -9.20 -11.67
C ARG A 94 -4.58 -8.64 -11.58
N GLU A 95 -4.44 -7.45 -11.01
CA GLU A 95 -3.16 -6.76 -10.88
C GLU A 95 -2.77 -6.57 -9.40
N ILE A 96 -3.77 -6.54 -8.52
CA ILE A 96 -3.65 -6.41 -7.07
C ILE A 96 -4.80 -7.12 -6.38
N LEU A 97 -4.70 -7.38 -5.07
CA LEU A 97 -5.83 -7.78 -4.25
C LEU A 97 -6.30 -6.61 -3.37
N THR A 98 -7.61 -6.41 -3.30
CA THR A 98 -8.20 -5.39 -2.44
C THR A 98 -9.11 -6.01 -1.38
N TYR A 99 -9.26 -5.34 -0.22
CA TYR A 99 -10.14 -5.76 0.86
C TYR A 99 -10.91 -4.57 1.44
N ARG A 100 -12.12 -4.83 1.96
CA ARG A 100 -13.02 -3.84 2.57
C ARG A 100 -13.22 -4.07 4.07
N SER A 101 -12.87 -5.25 4.57
CA SER A 101 -12.97 -5.62 5.98
C SER A 101 -11.72 -6.38 6.45
N LYS A 102 -11.58 -6.56 7.77
CA LYS A 102 -10.50 -7.37 8.36
C LYS A 102 -10.62 -8.83 7.98
N GLU A 103 -11.84 -9.31 7.89
CA GLU A 103 -12.18 -10.68 7.53
C GLU A 103 -11.75 -10.94 6.09
N GLU A 104 -12.17 -10.09 5.15
CA GLU A 104 -11.78 -10.18 3.74
C GLU A 104 -10.26 -10.06 3.56
N CYS A 105 -9.60 -9.17 4.31
CA CYS A 105 -8.14 -9.08 4.33
C CYS A 105 -7.50 -10.42 4.71
N THR A 106 -8.00 -11.05 5.76
CA THR A 106 -7.49 -12.33 6.24
C THR A 106 -7.70 -13.43 5.20
N GLU A 107 -8.85 -13.47 4.55
CA GLU A 107 -9.18 -14.42 3.48
C GLU A 107 -8.26 -14.24 2.26
N LYS A 108 -8.07 -12.99 1.79
CA LYS A 108 -7.18 -12.68 0.66
C LYS A 108 -5.73 -13.06 0.95
N LEU A 109 -5.25 -12.81 2.18
CA LEU A 109 -3.90 -13.20 2.59
C LEU A 109 -3.72 -14.72 2.66
N ARG A 110 -4.69 -15.44 3.22
CA ARG A 110 -4.69 -16.90 3.24
C ARG A 110 -4.71 -17.48 1.84
N TRP A 111 -5.62 -16.96 1.00
CA TRP A 111 -5.71 -17.38 -0.38
C TRP A 111 -4.35 -17.21 -1.10
N ALA A 112 -3.67 -16.08 -0.93
CA ALA A 112 -2.37 -15.83 -1.55
C ALA A 112 -1.27 -16.80 -1.08
N ILE A 113 -1.35 -17.29 0.17
CA ILE A 113 -0.43 -18.28 0.72
C ILE A 113 -0.73 -19.68 0.17
N ASP A 114 -2.03 -20.02 0.07
CA ASP A 114 -2.49 -21.35 -0.35
C ASP A 114 -2.42 -21.53 -1.89
N HIS A 115 -2.38 -20.41 -2.66
CA HIS A 115 -2.35 -20.39 -4.12
C HIS A 115 -1.15 -19.56 -4.65
N PRO A 116 0.10 -20.00 -4.39
CA PRO A 116 1.29 -19.20 -4.68
C PRO A 116 1.50 -18.91 -6.17
N GLU A 117 1.10 -19.81 -7.06
CA GLU A 117 1.28 -19.60 -8.51
C GLU A 117 0.31 -18.55 -9.05
N GLU A 118 -0.97 -18.62 -8.66
CA GLU A 118 -1.99 -17.63 -9.03
C GLU A 118 -1.67 -16.26 -8.42
N ALA A 119 -1.26 -16.22 -7.17
CA ALA A 119 -0.78 -15.02 -6.49
C ALA A 119 0.40 -14.38 -7.23
N ARG A 120 1.33 -15.20 -7.73
CA ARG A 120 2.45 -14.74 -8.54
C ARG A 120 2.01 -14.16 -9.88
N GLN A 121 1.01 -14.75 -10.55
CA GLN A 121 0.50 -14.21 -11.82
C GLN A 121 -0.11 -12.81 -11.63
N ILE A 122 -0.88 -12.61 -10.56
CA ILE A 122 -1.43 -11.30 -10.20
C ILE A 122 -0.30 -10.31 -9.89
N ALA A 123 0.71 -10.73 -9.12
CA ALA A 123 1.86 -9.89 -8.79
C ALA A 123 2.63 -9.43 -10.04
N LEU A 124 2.86 -10.32 -11.00
CA LEU A 124 3.53 -10.01 -12.26
C LEU A 124 2.71 -9.04 -13.12
N ALA A 125 1.38 -9.21 -13.16
CA ALA A 125 0.49 -8.28 -13.86
C ALA A 125 0.54 -6.88 -13.20
N GLY A 126 0.48 -6.80 -11.87
CA GLY A 126 0.63 -5.56 -11.11
C GLY A 126 1.99 -4.89 -11.31
N GLN A 127 3.07 -5.67 -11.35
CA GLN A 127 4.41 -5.16 -11.67
C GLN A 127 4.45 -4.55 -13.07
N LYS A 128 3.96 -5.26 -14.06
CA LYS A 128 3.89 -4.77 -15.45
C LYS A 128 3.10 -3.47 -15.55
N ARG A 129 1.95 -3.39 -14.86
CA ARG A 129 1.11 -2.19 -14.78
C ARG A 129 1.90 -1.02 -14.17
N THR A 130 2.55 -1.24 -13.03
CA THR A 130 3.31 -0.21 -12.33
C THR A 130 4.46 0.33 -13.18
N LEU A 131 5.27 -0.55 -13.75
CA LEU A 131 6.41 -0.13 -14.57
C LEU A 131 5.99 0.58 -15.85
N LYS A 132 4.85 0.21 -16.43
CA LYS A 132 4.32 0.83 -17.63
C LYS A 132 3.71 2.21 -17.39
N ASP A 133 2.84 2.32 -16.39
CA ASP A 133 1.90 3.45 -16.25
C ASP A 133 2.17 4.33 -15.03
N HIS A 134 2.98 3.86 -14.07
CA HIS A 134 3.20 4.51 -12.78
C HIS A 134 4.66 4.79 -12.45
N SER A 135 5.56 4.69 -13.43
CA SER A 135 6.96 5.08 -13.24
C SER A 135 7.10 6.58 -13.00
N VAL A 136 8.22 7.00 -12.42
CA VAL A 136 8.51 8.43 -12.18
C VAL A 136 8.49 9.22 -13.48
N GLU A 137 9.02 8.65 -14.56
CA GLU A 137 9.02 9.26 -15.89
C GLU A 137 7.59 9.51 -16.38
N LYS A 138 6.71 8.51 -16.26
CA LYS A 138 5.29 8.66 -16.65
C LYS A 138 4.57 9.72 -15.83
N ARG A 139 4.85 9.80 -14.54
CA ARG A 139 4.28 10.85 -13.68
C ARG A 139 4.81 12.24 -14.04
N ALA A 140 6.09 12.36 -14.38
CA ALA A 140 6.68 13.59 -14.85
C ALA A 140 6.06 14.04 -16.17
N GLU A 141 5.88 13.13 -17.14
CA GLU A 141 5.19 13.41 -18.40
C GLU A 141 3.75 13.93 -18.16
N GLN A 142 2.97 13.24 -17.32
CA GLN A 142 1.60 13.63 -16.97
C GLN A 142 1.56 15.03 -16.33
N LEU A 143 2.45 15.30 -15.38
CA LEU A 143 2.54 16.59 -14.71
C LEU A 143 2.89 17.71 -15.71
N TYR A 144 3.85 17.46 -16.59
CA TYR A 144 4.23 18.40 -17.63
C TYR A 144 3.05 18.76 -18.55
N GLU A 145 2.28 17.75 -19.00
CA GLU A 145 1.11 17.98 -19.86
C GLU A 145 -0.01 18.76 -19.14
N ILE A 146 -0.20 18.54 -17.83
CA ILE A 146 -1.16 19.31 -17.04
C ILE A 146 -0.71 20.78 -16.97
N ILE A 147 0.54 21.03 -16.58
CA ILE A 147 1.08 22.39 -16.47
C ILE A 147 1.01 23.14 -17.81
N ARG A 148 1.36 22.47 -18.91
CA ARG A 148 1.33 23.05 -20.25
C ARG A 148 -0.07 23.47 -20.70
N LYS A 149 -1.12 22.79 -20.24
CA LYS A 149 -2.51 23.12 -20.59
C LYS A 149 -3.08 24.28 -19.77
N GLU A 150 -2.53 24.55 -18.60
CA GLU A 150 -2.99 25.61 -17.70
C GLU A 150 -2.24 26.93 -17.89
N LEU A 151 -1.15 26.93 -18.66
CA LEU A 151 -0.36 28.13 -19.07
C LEU A 151 -0.80 28.63 -20.45
#